data_e06ab69601ed5b60ea02014cff4d9d7f
#
_entry.id   e06ab69601ed5b60ea02014cff4d9d7f
#
_cell.length_a   1.000
_cell.length_b   1.000
_cell.length_c   1.000
_cell.angle_alpha   90.00
_cell.angle_beta   90.00
_cell.angle_gamma   90.00
#
_symmetry.space_group_name_H-M   'P 1'
#
loop_
_entity.id
_entity.type
_entity.pdbx_description
1 polymer ?
#
loop_
_entity_poly.entity_id
_entity_poly.type
_entity_poly.pdbx_seq_one_letter_code
_entity_poly.pdbx_strand_id
1 'polypeptide(L)'
;MAKPLINLGRREPLLDLRSYGRPGPGRRDRLSSAQVALIVRTVHRTPEVMVKMLNKGGTSLGAVRRHFQYLDRGGELAIETDDREQLKGKRAGRELLEDWGLDLDAKRPTADLKPSWGKEKGQPKLVQKILFSMPAGTAPKKVLAAVKNFAREEFGAKHRYAMVLHTDEPHPHVHLVVR
;
A
#
# COMPACT_ATOMS: atom_id res chain seq x y z
N MET A 1 5.32 26.76 -20.35
CA MET A 1 5.47 25.72 -19.29
C MET A 1 5.11 24.37 -19.88
N ALA A 2 6.09 23.54 -20.18
CA ALA A 2 5.90 22.24 -20.83
C ALA A 2 5.54 21.20 -19.77
N LYS A 3 4.43 20.47 -19.99
CA LYS A 3 4.04 19.30 -19.18
C LYS A 3 5.01 18.15 -19.49
N PRO A 4 5.51 17.42 -18.49
CA PRO A 4 6.26 16.19 -18.75
C PRO A 4 5.30 15.14 -19.32
N LEU A 5 5.52 14.77 -20.56
CA LEU A 5 4.90 13.61 -21.20
C LEU A 5 5.49 12.36 -20.53
N ILE A 6 4.74 11.75 -19.61
CA ILE A 6 4.99 10.37 -19.22
C ILE A 6 4.57 9.52 -20.41
N ASN A 7 5.55 9.18 -21.23
CA ASN A 7 5.37 8.24 -22.32
C ASN A 7 5.21 6.83 -21.69
N LEU A 8 3.97 6.39 -21.53
CA LEU A 8 3.63 5.00 -21.27
C LEU A 8 3.81 4.18 -22.56
N GLY A 9 5.01 4.33 -23.15
CA GLY A 9 5.42 3.57 -24.32
C GLY A 9 5.39 2.09 -24.01
N ARG A 10 4.73 1.36 -24.94
CA ARG A 10 4.65 -0.09 -25.11
C ARG A 10 5.51 -0.86 -24.11
N ARG A 11 4.86 -1.65 -23.27
CA ARG A 11 5.55 -2.63 -22.43
C ARG A 11 6.27 -3.60 -23.35
N GLU A 12 7.50 -3.30 -23.66
CA GLU A 12 8.39 -4.29 -24.24
C GLU A 12 8.48 -5.43 -23.22
N PRO A 13 8.30 -6.68 -23.63
CA PRO A 13 8.45 -7.81 -22.73
C PRO A 13 9.84 -7.77 -22.10
N LEU A 14 9.93 -7.93 -20.79
CA LEU A 14 11.15 -7.90 -19.98
C LEU A 14 12.26 -8.84 -20.51
N LEU A 15 11.86 -9.83 -21.30
CA LEU A 15 12.72 -10.75 -22.05
C LEU A 15 12.01 -11.06 -23.37
N ASP A 16 12.50 -10.52 -24.47
CA ASP A 16 12.09 -10.98 -25.78
C ASP A 16 12.78 -12.32 -26.10
N LEU A 17 12.16 -13.40 -25.64
CA LEU A 17 12.60 -14.76 -25.92
C LEU A 17 12.44 -15.15 -27.40
N ARG A 18 11.80 -14.31 -28.22
CA ARG A 18 11.66 -14.56 -29.67
C ARG A 18 12.94 -14.22 -30.42
N SER A 19 13.78 -13.35 -29.86
CA SER A 19 15.09 -13.05 -30.45
C SER A 19 16.12 -14.17 -30.26
N TYR A 20 15.86 -15.15 -29.41
CA TYR A 20 16.64 -16.38 -29.26
C TYR A 20 16.28 -17.48 -30.27
N GLY A 21 15.62 -17.13 -31.37
CA GLY A 21 15.25 -18.02 -32.43
C GLY A 21 16.41 -18.40 -33.33
N ARG A 22 16.92 -19.66 -33.20
CA ARG A 22 17.85 -20.44 -34.02
C ARG A 22 19.25 -19.84 -34.17
N PRO A 23 20.26 -20.45 -33.54
CA PRO A 23 21.64 -20.08 -33.79
C PRO A 23 22.01 -20.44 -35.22
N GLY A 24 22.16 -19.43 -36.06
CA GLY A 24 22.88 -19.57 -37.32
C GLY A 24 24.36 -19.84 -37.04
N PRO A 25 25.06 -20.63 -37.87
CA PRO A 25 26.47 -20.94 -37.67
C PRO A 25 27.29 -19.64 -37.70
N GLY A 26 27.86 -19.22 -36.58
CA GLY A 26 28.92 -18.22 -36.51
C GLY A 26 28.62 -16.88 -35.84
N ARG A 27 27.43 -16.60 -35.36
CA ARG A 27 27.14 -15.36 -34.61
C ARG A 27 27.19 -15.62 -33.11
N ARG A 28 28.27 -15.21 -32.46
CA ARG A 28 28.29 -15.03 -31.01
C ARG A 28 27.41 -13.81 -30.71
N ASP A 29 26.17 -14.04 -30.37
CA ASP A 29 25.25 -12.96 -29.98
C ASP A 29 25.79 -12.31 -28.69
N ARG A 30 26.58 -11.29 -28.85
CA ARG A 30 26.97 -10.42 -27.73
C ARG A 30 25.76 -9.58 -27.39
N LEU A 31 25.34 -9.71 -26.13
CA LEU A 31 24.31 -8.85 -25.58
C LEU A 31 24.69 -7.38 -25.79
N SER A 32 23.76 -6.58 -26.27
CA SER A 32 23.97 -5.14 -26.38
C SER A 32 24.19 -4.53 -24.98
N SER A 33 24.88 -3.39 -24.94
CA SER A 33 25.06 -2.67 -23.65
C SER A 33 23.74 -2.36 -22.94
N ALA A 34 22.67 -2.11 -23.68
CA ALA A 34 21.32 -1.91 -23.13
C ALA A 34 20.74 -3.20 -22.53
N GLN A 35 20.93 -4.35 -23.18
CA GLN A 35 20.51 -5.65 -22.66
C GLN A 35 21.30 -6.04 -21.40
N VAL A 36 22.63 -5.81 -21.41
CA VAL A 36 23.46 -6.01 -20.22
C VAL A 36 23.00 -5.11 -19.08
N ALA A 37 22.75 -3.82 -19.35
CA ALA A 37 22.26 -2.89 -18.34
C ALA A 37 20.90 -3.32 -17.77
N LEU A 38 20.00 -3.85 -18.61
CA LEU A 38 18.71 -4.37 -18.17
C LEU A 38 18.87 -5.61 -17.28
N ILE A 39 19.73 -6.55 -17.67
CA ILE A 39 20.05 -7.75 -16.88
C ILE A 39 20.67 -7.35 -15.54
N VAL A 40 21.64 -6.42 -15.54
CA VAL A 40 22.27 -5.91 -14.33
C VAL A 40 21.24 -5.26 -13.40
N ARG A 41 20.30 -4.46 -13.92
CA ARG A 41 19.19 -3.90 -13.13
C ARG A 41 18.28 -4.98 -12.53
N THR A 42 18.04 -6.05 -13.28
CA THR A 42 17.19 -7.17 -12.82
C THR A 42 17.92 -8.02 -11.77
N VAL A 43 19.23 -8.22 -11.92
CA VAL A 43 20.06 -9.00 -10.99
C VAL A 43 20.39 -8.19 -9.73
N HIS A 44 20.73 -6.92 -9.86
CA HIS A 44 20.83 -5.98 -8.74
C HIS A 44 19.42 -5.53 -8.35
N ARG A 45 18.67 -6.40 -7.69
CA ARG A 45 17.30 -6.17 -7.22
C ARG A 45 17.13 -4.72 -6.77
N THR A 46 16.57 -3.90 -7.66
CA THR A 46 16.12 -2.56 -7.28
C THR A 46 15.14 -2.74 -6.13
N PRO A 47 15.29 -2.05 -5.00
CA PRO A 47 14.36 -2.19 -3.89
C PRO A 47 12.93 -1.94 -4.38
N GLU A 48 12.10 -2.96 -4.37
CA GLU A 48 10.71 -2.87 -4.82
C GLU A 48 9.78 -2.74 -3.62
N VAL A 49 8.82 -1.84 -3.72
CA VAL A 49 7.76 -1.75 -2.73
C VAL A 49 6.76 -2.89 -2.96
N MET A 50 6.48 -3.66 -1.90
CA MET A 50 5.36 -4.60 -1.91
C MET A 50 4.12 -3.89 -1.38
N VAL A 51 3.08 -3.85 -2.21
CA VAL A 51 1.77 -3.30 -1.82
C VAL A 51 0.75 -4.43 -1.77
N LYS A 52 0.07 -4.60 -0.65
CA LYS A 52 -0.92 -5.64 -0.45
C LYS A 52 -2.22 -5.09 0.13
N MET A 53 -3.33 -5.36 -0.55
CA MET A 53 -4.67 -5.11 -0.02
C MET A 53 -5.05 -6.22 0.96
N LEU A 54 -5.40 -5.85 2.19
CA LEU A 54 -5.80 -6.80 3.24
C LEU A 54 -7.32 -6.92 3.27
N ASN A 55 -7.86 -7.97 2.69
CA ASN A 55 -9.31 -8.10 2.48
C ASN A 55 -10.11 -8.53 3.73
N LYS A 56 -9.46 -9.08 4.75
CA LYS A 56 -10.13 -9.61 5.94
C LYS A 56 -10.32 -8.54 7.03
N GLY A 57 -11.46 -8.57 7.74
CA GLY A 57 -11.67 -7.80 8.98
C GLY A 57 -11.97 -6.32 8.80
N GLY A 58 -12.46 -5.88 7.65
CA GLY A 58 -12.89 -4.51 7.41
C GLY A 58 -14.41 -4.27 7.50
N THR A 59 -15.22 -5.30 7.79
CA THR A 59 -16.67 -5.28 7.67
C THR A 59 -17.42 -5.06 9.00
N SER A 60 -16.76 -5.23 10.14
CA SER A 60 -17.37 -5.01 11.45
C SER A 60 -16.53 -4.10 12.33
N LEU A 61 -17.18 -3.28 13.15
CA LEU A 61 -16.52 -2.36 14.07
C LEU A 61 -15.56 -3.09 15.02
N GLY A 62 -15.97 -4.25 15.56
CA GLY A 62 -15.12 -5.05 16.43
C GLY A 62 -13.85 -5.56 15.74
N ALA A 63 -13.94 -5.93 14.44
CA ALA A 63 -12.79 -6.36 13.69
C ALA A 63 -11.85 -5.20 13.36
N VAL A 64 -12.38 -4.02 13.03
CA VAL A 64 -11.59 -2.80 12.80
C VAL A 64 -10.90 -2.37 14.10
N ARG A 65 -11.59 -2.40 15.23
CA ARG A 65 -11.02 -2.08 16.55
C ARG A 65 -9.86 -3.00 16.92
N ARG A 66 -10.02 -4.32 16.79
CA ARG A 66 -8.93 -5.28 17.02
C ARG A 66 -7.77 -5.05 16.06
N HIS A 67 -8.05 -4.65 14.84
CA HIS A 67 -7.00 -4.32 13.89
C HIS A 67 -6.17 -3.11 14.32
N PHE A 68 -6.80 -2.03 14.79
CA PHE A 68 -6.04 -0.88 15.32
C PHE A 68 -5.23 -1.25 16.56
N GLN A 69 -5.78 -2.06 17.48
CA GLN A 69 -5.04 -2.59 18.64
C GLN A 69 -3.80 -3.41 18.24
N TYR A 70 -3.90 -4.13 17.13
CA TYR A 70 -2.75 -4.83 16.55
C TYR A 70 -1.74 -3.84 15.94
N LEU A 71 -2.21 -2.81 15.23
CA LEU A 71 -1.36 -1.84 14.55
C LEU A 71 -0.58 -0.97 15.53
N ASP A 72 -1.25 -0.47 16.58
CA ASP A 72 -0.65 0.41 17.57
C ASP A 72 0.13 -0.36 18.66
N ARG A 73 0.20 -1.69 18.53
CA ARG A 73 0.83 -2.58 19.53
C ARG A 73 0.26 -2.36 20.95
N GLY A 74 -1.06 -2.20 21.04
CA GLY A 74 -1.73 -1.91 22.33
C GLY A 74 -1.47 -0.51 22.86
N GLY A 75 -1.14 0.44 21.99
CA GLY A 75 -0.91 1.85 22.30
C GLY A 75 0.57 2.23 22.44
N GLU A 76 1.51 1.35 22.09
CA GLU A 76 2.94 1.65 22.11
C GLU A 76 3.37 2.47 20.89
N LEU A 77 2.79 2.16 19.72
CA LEU A 77 3.06 2.88 18.48
C LEU A 77 2.04 4.00 18.26
N ALA A 78 2.51 5.09 17.68
CA ALA A 78 1.64 6.20 17.31
C ALA A 78 0.88 5.88 16.02
N ILE A 79 -0.43 6.17 16.02
CA ILE A 79 -1.26 6.21 14.82
C ILE A 79 -1.19 7.62 14.26
N GLU A 80 -0.78 7.76 13.02
CA GLU A 80 -0.76 9.05 12.34
C GLU A 80 -2.00 9.19 11.45
N THR A 81 -2.72 10.28 11.60
CA THR A 81 -3.98 10.56 10.92
C THR A 81 -3.79 11.43 9.68
N ASP A 82 -4.83 11.54 8.86
CA ASP A 82 -4.92 12.43 7.71
C ASP A 82 -4.74 13.91 8.10
N ASP A 83 -5.18 14.30 9.30
CA ASP A 83 -5.01 15.65 9.87
C ASP A 83 -3.61 15.90 10.43
N ARG A 84 -2.68 14.95 10.26
CA ARG A 84 -1.30 14.98 10.78
C ARG A 84 -1.20 14.91 12.31
N GLU A 85 -2.26 14.51 12.98
CA GLU A 85 -2.24 14.22 14.39
C GLU A 85 -1.57 12.87 14.65
N GLN A 86 -0.93 12.76 15.80
CA GLN A 86 -0.34 11.51 16.28
C GLN A 86 -1.08 11.06 17.53
N LEU A 87 -1.93 10.07 17.38
CA LEU A 87 -2.65 9.46 18.48
C LEU A 87 -1.79 8.35 19.08
N LYS A 88 -1.58 8.38 20.39
CA LYS A 88 -0.78 7.37 21.10
C LYS A 88 -1.48 6.96 22.41
N GLY A 89 -1.30 5.71 22.78
CA GLY A 89 -1.82 5.14 24.02
C GLY A 89 -2.97 4.16 23.75
N LYS A 90 -3.38 3.45 24.79
CA LYS A 90 -4.37 2.35 24.72
C LYS A 90 -5.75 2.74 24.17
N ARG A 91 -6.05 4.03 24.11
CA ARG A 91 -7.34 4.56 23.61
C ARG A 91 -7.24 5.11 22.19
N ALA A 92 -6.03 5.29 21.62
CA ALA A 92 -5.81 5.93 20.33
C ALA A 92 -6.67 5.34 19.20
N GLY A 93 -6.69 4.02 19.06
CA GLY A 93 -7.50 3.36 18.06
C GLY A 93 -9.01 3.53 18.28
N ARG A 94 -9.46 3.68 19.53
CA ARG A 94 -10.86 3.92 19.85
C ARG A 94 -11.27 5.36 19.53
N GLU A 95 -10.46 6.33 19.93
CA GLU A 95 -10.68 7.74 19.65
C GLU A 95 -10.76 7.99 18.14
N LEU A 96 -9.89 7.35 17.38
CA LEU A 96 -9.92 7.39 15.90
C LEU A 96 -11.23 6.83 15.32
N LEU A 97 -11.73 5.72 15.86
CA LEU A 97 -13.00 5.12 15.39
C LEU A 97 -14.20 6.01 15.71
N GLU A 98 -14.19 6.68 16.85
CA GLU A 98 -15.22 7.64 17.27
C GLU A 98 -15.17 8.90 16.38
N ASP A 99 -13.97 9.44 16.12
CA ASP A 99 -13.76 10.57 15.21
C ASP A 99 -14.21 10.25 13.77
N TRP A 100 -13.96 9.04 13.32
CA TRP A 100 -14.45 8.60 12.01
C TRP A 100 -15.96 8.27 11.98
N GLY A 101 -16.68 8.30 13.11
CA GLY A 101 -18.10 7.98 13.20
C GLY A 101 -18.44 6.54 12.81
N LEU A 102 -17.47 5.61 12.89
CA LEU A 102 -17.66 4.22 12.47
C LEU A 102 -18.62 3.44 13.38
N ASP A 103 -18.81 3.87 14.61
CA ASP A 103 -19.80 3.34 15.55
C ASP A 103 -21.23 3.62 15.08
N LEU A 104 -21.46 4.77 14.44
CA LEU A 104 -22.74 5.14 13.84
C LEU A 104 -22.99 4.35 12.54
N ASP A 105 -21.98 4.20 11.69
CA ASP A 105 -22.08 3.43 10.45
C ASP A 105 -22.33 1.94 10.72
N ALA A 106 -21.74 1.40 11.76
CA ALA A 106 -21.94 0.00 12.15
C ALA A 106 -23.37 -0.31 12.63
N LYS A 107 -24.12 0.71 13.05
CA LYS A 107 -25.53 0.61 13.50
C LYS A 107 -26.52 0.82 12.35
N ARG A 108 -26.08 1.28 11.19
CA ARG A 108 -26.96 1.46 10.03
C ARG A 108 -27.42 0.12 9.46
N PRO A 109 -28.70 -0.01 9.07
CA PRO A 109 -29.17 -1.19 8.36
C PRO A 109 -28.36 -1.39 7.08
N THR A 110 -27.91 -2.61 6.84
CA THR A 110 -27.09 -2.96 5.66
C THR A 110 -27.79 -2.71 4.32
N ALA A 111 -29.13 -2.57 4.34
CA ALA A 111 -29.93 -2.27 3.15
C ALA A 111 -29.64 -0.89 2.55
N ASP A 112 -29.19 0.08 3.37
CA ASP A 112 -28.96 1.46 2.93
C ASP A 112 -27.53 1.72 2.43
N LEU A 113 -26.63 0.77 2.66
CA LEU A 113 -25.25 0.89 2.26
C LEU A 113 -25.08 0.34 0.83
N LYS A 114 -25.08 1.21 -0.18
CA LYS A 114 -24.69 0.82 -1.53
C LYS A 114 -23.23 0.35 -1.51
N PRO A 115 -22.93 -0.85 -2.05
CA PRO A 115 -21.54 -1.30 -2.12
C PRO A 115 -20.75 -0.35 -3.03
N SER A 116 -19.81 0.37 -2.46
CA SER A 116 -19.02 1.39 -3.19
C SER A 116 -17.96 0.79 -4.12
N TRP A 117 -17.66 -0.49 -4.00
CA TRP A 117 -16.62 -1.17 -4.77
C TRP A 117 -17.03 -2.59 -5.13
N GLY A 118 -17.35 -2.81 -6.40
CA GLY A 118 -17.48 -4.12 -7.01
C GLY A 118 -18.64 -5.02 -6.54
N LYS A 119 -19.01 -5.98 -7.36
CA LYS A 119 -20.10 -6.95 -7.13
C LYS A 119 -19.72 -8.07 -6.14
N GLU A 120 -19.00 -7.78 -5.06
CA GLU A 120 -18.77 -8.79 -4.03
C GLU A 120 -20.05 -8.98 -3.22
N LYS A 121 -20.57 -10.20 -3.22
CA LYS A 121 -21.66 -10.66 -2.35
C LYS A 121 -21.15 -10.69 -0.89
N GLY A 122 -21.11 -9.53 -0.22
CA GLY A 122 -20.64 -9.43 1.15
C GLY A 122 -21.08 -8.13 1.81
N GLN A 123 -21.00 -8.07 3.12
CA GLN A 123 -21.26 -6.82 3.85
C GLN A 123 -20.29 -5.72 3.38
N PRO A 124 -20.77 -4.47 3.21
CA PRO A 124 -19.91 -3.37 2.83
C PRO A 124 -18.78 -3.20 3.86
N LYS A 125 -17.59 -2.91 3.36
CA LYS A 125 -16.42 -2.69 4.22
C LYS A 125 -16.52 -1.31 4.86
N LEU A 126 -16.33 -1.26 6.16
CA LEU A 126 -16.22 0.00 6.92
C LEU A 126 -14.89 0.69 6.65
N VAL A 127 -13.83 -0.10 6.38
CA VAL A 127 -12.49 0.39 6.06
C VAL A 127 -11.79 -0.51 5.05
N GLN A 128 -10.92 0.08 4.25
CA GLN A 128 -9.94 -0.62 3.44
C GLN A 128 -8.58 -0.61 4.14
N LYS A 129 -7.82 -1.70 3.99
CA LYS A 129 -6.53 -1.86 4.65
C LYS A 129 -5.47 -2.18 3.62
N ILE A 130 -4.41 -1.40 3.61
CA ILE A 130 -3.32 -1.51 2.66
C ILE A 130 -2.01 -1.65 3.43
N LEU A 131 -1.19 -2.59 3.03
CA LEU A 131 0.16 -2.80 3.57
C LEU A 131 1.18 -2.37 2.52
N PHE A 132 2.11 -1.52 2.92
CA PHE A 132 3.29 -1.14 2.14
C PHE A 132 4.52 -1.69 2.86
N SER A 133 5.29 -2.52 2.20
CA SER A 133 6.52 -3.08 2.78
C SER A 133 7.70 -2.87 1.85
N MET A 134 8.86 -2.60 2.43
CA MET A 134 10.10 -2.40 1.70
C MET A 134 11.14 -3.44 2.13
N PRO A 135 12.11 -3.75 1.26
CA PRO A 135 13.21 -4.64 1.61
C PRO A 135 13.98 -4.18 2.84
N ALA A 136 14.59 -5.14 3.52
CA ALA A 136 15.48 -4.88 4.65
C ALA A 136 16.57 -3.86 4.29
N GLY A 137 16.92 -3.00 5.25
CA GLY A 137 17.89 -1.92 5.04
C GLY A 137 17.30 -0.63 4.48
N THR A 138 16.02 -0.62 4.08
CA THR A 138 15.35 0.63 3.71
C THR A 138 15.08 1.48 4.95
N ALA A 139 15.40 2.78 4.88
CA ALA A 139 15.18 3.69 6.00
C ALA A 139 13.67 3.83 6.33
N PRO A 140 13.19 3.44 7.52
CA PRO A 140 11.76 3.41 7.85
C PRO A 140 11.06 4.76 7.68
N LYS A 141 11.75 5.86 8.05
CA LYS A 141 11.21 7.22 7.88
C LYS A 141 10.93 7.58 6.43
N LYS A 142 11.74 7.06 5.48
CA LYS A 142 11.51 7.26 4.04
C LYS A 142 10.29 6.50 3.56
N VAL A 143 10.09 5.28 4.07
CA VAL A 143 8.89 4.47 3.76
C VAL A 143 7.63 5.19 4.24
N LEU A 144 7.64 5.65 5.49
CA LEU A 144 6.51 6.41 6.05
C LEU A 144 6.23 7.68 5.23
N ALA A 145 7.27 8.46 4.89
CA ALA A 145 7.10 9.68 4.10
C ALA A 145 6.52 9.40 2.71
N ALA A 146 6.94 8.33 2.05
CA ALA A 146 6.41 7.91 0.76
C ALA A 146 4.92 7.52 0.85
N VAL A 147 4.54 6.74 1.88
CA VAL A 147 3.15 6.36 2.11
C VAL A 147 2.27 7.56 2.48
N LYS A 148 2.79 8.51 3.25
CA LYS A 148 2.10 9.79 3.53
C LYS A 148 1.79 10.58 2.26
N ASN A 149 2.77 10.71 1.38
CA ASN A 149 2.58 11.42 0.12
C ASN A 149 1.54 10.71 -0.74
N PHE A 150 1.66 9.40 -0.89
CA PHE A 150 0.68 8.57 -1.60
C PHE A 150 -0.73 8.72 -1.01
N ALA A 151 -0.88 8.57 0.31
CA ALA A 151 -2.18 8.66 0.97
C ALA A 151 -2.83 10.04 0.80
N ARG A 152 -2.04 11.10 0.86
CA ARG A 152 -2.51 12.47 0.64
C ARG A 152 -2.96 12.71 -0.80
N GLU A 153 -2.22 12.19 -1.77
CA GLU A 153 -2.53 12.36 -3.20
C GLU A 153 -3.78 11.56 -3.60
N GLU A 154 -3.90 10.32 -3.13
CA GLU A 154 -4.98 9.43 -3.55
C GLU A 154 -6.27 9.60 -2.72
N PHE A 155 -6.14 9.87 -1.43
CA PHE A 155 -7.27 9.84 -0.50
C PHE A 155 -7.58 11.20 0.15
N GLY A 156 -6.60 12.11 0.27
CA GLY A 156 -6.66 13.30 1.12
C GLY A 156 -7.81 14.27 0.88
N ALA A 157 -8.46 14.23 -0.30
CA ALA A 157 -9.60 15.08 -0.61
C ALA A 157 -10.97 14.39 -0.42
N LYS A 158 -10.99 13.06 -0.23
CA LYS A 158 -12.23 12.26 -0.31
C LYS A 158 -12.43 11.29 0.84
N HIS A 159 -11.36 10.88 1.50
CA HIS A 159 -11.37 9.81 2.49
C HIS A 159 -10.54 10.16 3.69
N ARG A 160 -11.03 9.76 4.88
CA ARG A 160 -10.22 9.77 6.09
C ARG A 160 -9.27 8.58 6.04
N TYR A 161 -8.04 8.76 6.52
CA TYR A 161 -7.07 7.67 6.60
C TYR A 161 -6.19 7.80 7.85
N ALA A 162 -5.67 6.67 8.26
CA ALA A 162 -4.69 6.59 9.33
C ALA A 162 -3.61 5.57 8.98
N MET A 163 -2.40 5.77 9.49
CA MET A 163 -1.29 4.89 9.22
C MET A 163 -0.42 4.63 10.45
N VAL A 164 0.20 3.46 10.47
CA VAL A 164 1.14 3.07 11.51
C VAL A 164 2.38 2.48 10.84
N LEU A 165 3.56 2.95 11.27
CA LEU A 165 4.84 2.41 10.84
C LEU A 165 5.28 1.30 11.80
N HIS A 166 5.61 0.14 11.25
CA HIS A 166 6.21 -0.98 11.96
C HIS A 166 7.68 -1.12 11.58
N THR A 167 8.54 -1.28 12.59
CA THR A 167 9.99 -1.45 12.46
C THR A 167 10.53 -2.59 13.29
N ASP A 168 9.65 -3.38 13.87
CA ASP A 168 9.94 -4.55 14.69
C ASP A 168 10.42 -5.76 13.87
N GLU A 169 10.24 -5.69 12.54
CA GLU A 169 10.76 -6.68 11.59
C GLU A 169 11.86 -6.07 10.71
N PRO A 170 12.73 -6.93 10.10
CA PRO A 170 13.80 -6.45 9.21
C PRO A 170 13.29 -5.63 8.01
N HIS A 171 12.06 -5.89 7.59
CA HIS A 171 11.39 -5.21 6.49
C HIS A 171 10.50 -4.10 7.03
N PRO A 172 10.89 -2.82 6.95
CA PRO A 172 10.05 -1.73 7.42
C PRO A 172 8.76 -1.68 6.59
N HIS A 173 7.64 -1.58 7.30
CA HIS A 173 6.35 -1.60 6.64
C HIS A 173 5.36 -0.61 7.29
N VAL A 174 4.46 -0.11 6.47
CA VAL A 174 3.41 0.82 6.90
C VAL A 174 2.05 0.21 6.61
N HIS A 175 1.22 0.16 7.61
CA HIS A 175 -0.19 -0.14 7.48
C HIS A 175 -0.96 1.16 7.26
N LEU A 176 -1.70 1.24 6.17
CA LEU A 176 -2.61 2.33 5.85
C LEU A 176 -4.05 1.80 5.93
N VAL A 177 -4.88 2.47 6.71
CA VAL A 177 -6.30 2.19 6.85
C VAL A 177 -7.07 3.38 6.29
N VAL A 178 -7.98 3.14 5.36
CA VAL A 178 -8.77 4.16 4.66
C VAL A 178 -10.25 3.90 4.89
N ARG A 179 -10.99 4.95 5.27
CA ARG A 179 -12.44 4.97 5.41
C ARG A 179 -13.13 5.50 4.16
#